data_5420ca463cd3c63231bcd904e8c87efc
#
_entry.id   5420ca463cd3c63231bcd904e8c87efc
#
_cell.length_a   1.000
_cell.length_b   1.000
_cell.length_c   1.000
_cell.angle_alpha   90.00
_cell.angle_beta   90.00
_cell.angle_gamma   90.00
#
_symmetry.space_group_name_H-M   'P 1'
#
loop_
_entity.id
_entity.type
_entity.pdbx_description
1 polymer ?
#
loop_
_entity_poly.entity_id
_entity_poly.type
_entity_poly.pdbx_seq_one_letter_code
_entity_poly.pdbx_strand_id
1 'polypeptide(L)'
;AFKMLLVATLEETFFRGFLFTNLYAGFRSNEISKKQALLISLLVSSLLFGLAHFNNNNASILSIILLTINGMVWCIPFVMTKSLGLSIGLHMAWNFAQTQFGFTMSGNKALSSFFRIENNGADLLTGGEYGPEAGILGLIGFVVMLVMSLTYLKLTQGNSSMVA
;
A
#
# COMPACT_ATOMS: atom_id res chain seq x y z
N ALA A 1 -3.16 -14.58 9.67
CA ALA A 1 -2.23 -13.53 10.14
C ALA A 1 -0.79 -13.76 9.64
N PHE A 2 -0.14 -14.91 9.91
CA PHE A 2 1.29 -15.14 9.58
C PHE A 2 1.60 -14.96 8.07
N LYS A 3 0.78 -15.55 7.17
CA LYS A 3 0.94 -15.37 5.72
C LYS A 3 0.91 -13.89 5.32
N MET A 4 -0.02 -13.11 5.89
CA MET A 4 -0.16 -11.68 5.56
C MET A 4 1.04 -10.86 6.05
N LEU A 5 1.58 -11.21 7.22
CA LEU A 5 2.83 -10.59 7.72
C LEU A 5 4.01 -10.92 6.79
N LEU A 6 4.14 -12.17 6.35
CA LEU A 6 5.23 -12.58 5.45
C LEU A 6 5.15 -11.84 4.11
N VAL A 7 3.96 -11.83 3.48
CA VAL A 7 3.73 -11.10 2.21
C VAL A 7 4.06 -9.63 2.39
N ALA A 8 3.47 -8.96 3.39
CA ALA A 8 3.73 -7.54 3.64
C ALA A 8 5.21 -7.27 3.89
N THR A 9 5.90 -8.12 4.66
CA THR A 9 7.34 -7.94 4.94
C THR A 9 8.16 -8.06 3.67
N LEU A 10 7.93 -9.06 2.83
CA LEU A 10 8.68 -9.28 1.58
C LEU A 10 8.43 -8.14 0.60
N GLU A 11 7.18 -7.76 0.38
CA GLU A 11 6.83 -6.71 -0.57
C GLU A 11 7.31 -5.34 -0.11
N GLU A 12 7.10 -4.96 1.16
CA GLU A 12 7.57 -3.68 1.66
C GLU A 12 9.11 -3.59 1.67
N THR A 13 9.80 -4.68 2.02
CA THR A 13 11.26 -4.73 1.97
C THR A 13 11.76 -4.53 0.54
N PHE A 14 11.13 -5.17 -0.44
CA PHE A 14 11.53 -5.03 -1.85
C PHE A 14 11.17 -3.65 -2.40
N PHE A 15 9.89 -3.24 -2.33
CA PHE A 15 9.43 -2.01 -3.00
C PHE A 15 9.87 -0.73 -2.30
N ARG A 16 9.93 -0.70 -0.96
CA ARG A 16 10.31 0.50 -0.18
C ARG A 16 11.75 0.43 0.29
N GLY A 17 12.14 -0.68 0.90
CA GLY A 17 13.49 -0.86 1.42
C GLY A 17 14.55 -0.88 0.31
N PHE A 18 14.31 -1.64 -0.74
CA PHE A 18 15.28 -1.79 -1.83
C PHE A 18 14.98 -0.86 -3.01
N LEU A 19 13.86 -1.04 -3.70
CA LEU A 19 13.61 -0.37 -4.99
C LEU A 19 13.50 1.16 -4.85
N PHE A 20 12.61 1.65 -3.99
CA PHE A 20 12.46 3.10 -3.76
C PHE A 20 13.79 3.73 -3.30
N THR A 21 14.50 3.08 -2.38
CA THR A 21 15.75 3.61 -1.83
C THR A 21 16.83 3.73 -2.91
N ASN A 22 16.98 2.73 -3.78
CA ASN A 22 17.94 2.76 -4.88
C ASN A 22 17.53 3.76 -5.98
N LEU A 23 16.23 3.86 -6.31
CA LEU A 23 15.74 4.87 -7.24
C LEU A 23 16.02 6.28 -6.70
N TYR A 24 15.71 6.52 -5.43
CA TYR A 24 15.98 7.82 -4.81
C TYR A 24 17.46 8.18 -4.81
N ALA A 25 18.33 7.23 -4.52
CA ALA A 25 19.78 7.45 -4.58
C ALA A 25 20.25 7.72 -6.02
N GLY A 26 19.74 6.94 -7.00
CA GLY A 26 20.13 7.05 -8.41
C GLY A 26 19.64 8.33 -9.10
N PHE A 27 18.45 8.83 -8.74
CA PHE A 27 17.92 10.08 -9.31
C PHE A 27 18.51 11.34 -8.70
N ARG A 28 19.23 11.24 -7.58
CA ARG A 28 19.91 12.41 -6.99
C ARG A 28 21.10 12.81 -7.83
N SER A 29 21.05 14.01 -8.40
CA SER A 29 22.13 14.62 -9.19
C SER A 29 22.16 16.13 -8.96
N ASN A 30 23.09 16.82 -9.59
CA ASN A 30 23.14 18.28 -9.58
C ASN A 30 21.96 18.92 -10.36
N GLU A 31 21.35 18.17 -11.28
CA GLU A 31 20.26 18.64 -12.13
C GLU A 31 18.87 18.33 -11.53
N ILE A 32 18.77 17.28 -10.70
CA ILE A 32 17.52 16.82 -10.10
C ILE A 32 17.53 17.12 -8.60
N SER A 33 16.64 18.00 -8.17
CA SER A 33 16.52 18.35 -6.75
C SER A 33 16.09 17.15 -5.90
N LYS A 34 16.39 17.19 -4.59
CA LYS A 34 15.97 16.15 -3.64
C LYS A 34 14.46 15.88 -3.67
N LYS A 35 13.64 16.94 -3.84
CA LYS A 35 12.17 16.80 -3.92
C LYS A 35 11.73 16.09 -5.20
N GLN A 36 12.34 16.42 -6.34
CA GLN A 36 12.06 15.76 -7.61
C GLN A 36 12.48 14.29 -7.57
N ALA A 37 13.70 13.99 -7.10
CA ALA A 37 14.16 12.62 -6.94
C ALA A 37 13.21 11.79 -6.03
N LEU A 38 12.75 12.37 -4.91
CA LEU A 38 11.79 11.75 -4.02
C LEU A 38 10.47 11.45 -4.72
N LEU A 39 9.90 12.45 -5.43
CA LEU A 39 8.62 12.29 -6.13
C LEU A 39 8.71 11.24 -7.25
N ILE A 40 9.77 11.31 -8.07
CA ILE A 40 9.98 10.34 -9.16
C ILE A 40 10.10 8.93 -8.57
N SER A 41 10.90 8.76 -7.52
CA SER A 41 11.09 7.44 -6.88
C SER A 41 9.79 6.91 -6.26
N LEU A 42 8.99 7.78 -5.64
CA LEU A 42 7.67 7.44 -5.11
C LEU A 42 6.74 6.96 -6.23
N LEU A 43 6.64 7.73 -7.31
CA LEU A 43 5.77 7.39 -8.44
C LEU A 43 6.23 6.09 -9.13
N VAL A 44 7.51 5.95 -9.43
CA VAL A 44 8.05 4.77 -10.13
C VAL A 44 7.93 3.51 -9.27
N SER A 45 8.33 3.56 -8.00
CA SER A 45 8.23 2.37 -7.13
C SER A 45 6.79 1.94 -6.89
N SER A 46 5.86 2.90 -6.76
CA SER A 46 4.44 2.60 -6.57
C SER A 46 3.78 2.09 -7.85
N LEU A 47 4.15 2.63 -9.02
CA LEU A 47 3.70 2.10 -10.30
C LEU A 47 4.17 0.65 -10.50
N LEU A 48 5.44 0.36 -10.20
CA LEU A 48 5.97 -1.00 -10.30
C LEU A 48 5.32 -1.94 -9.28
N PHE A 49 4.92 -1.44 -8.11
CA PHE A 49 4.10 -2.20 -7.15
C PHE A 49 2.74 -2.58 -7.75
N GLY A 50 2.01 -1.63 -8.34
CA GLY A 50 0.75 -1.92 -9.03
C GLY A 50 0.93 -2.90 -10.19
N LEU A 51 1.93 -2.68 -11.05
CA LEU A 51 2.24 -3.54 -12.20
C LEU A 51 2.64 -4.97 -11.80
N ALA A 52 3.28 -5.17 -10.64
CA ALA A 52 3.61 -6.51 -10.14
C ALA A 52 2.37 -7.39 -9.94
N HIS A 53 1.18 -6.79 -9.81
CA HIS A 53 -0.10 -7.49 -9.66
C HIS A 53 -0.84 -7.72 -10.99
N PHE A 54 -0.23 -7.36 -12.13
CA PHE A 54 -0.86 -7.46 -13.46
C PHE A 54 -1.31 -8.89 -13.80
N ASN A 55 -0.55 -9.89 -13.41
CA ASN A 55 -0.84 -11.30 -13.68
C ASN A 55 -1.73 -11.97 -12.62
N ASN A 56 -2.25 -11.22 -11.65
CA ASN A 56 -3.17 -11.76 -10.67
C ASN A 56 -4.54 -12.07 -11.31
N ASN A 57 -5.27 -13.01 -10.71
CA ASN A 57 -6.61 -13.35 -11.18
C ASN A 57 -7.51 -12.10 -11.17
N ASN A 58 -8.29 -11.93 -12.23
CA ASN A 58 -9.23 -10.81 -12.39
C ASN A 58 -8.59 -9.41 -12.32
N ALA A 59 -7.27 -9.30 -12.55
CA ALA A 59 -6.61 -8.01 -12.64
C ALA A 59 -7.17 -7.17 -13.79
N SER A 60 -7.30 -5.88 -13.58
CA SER A 60 -7.80 -4.90 -14.55
C SER A 60 -6.92 -3.64 -14.51
N ILE A 61 -7.04 -2.79 -15.51
CA ILE A 61 -6.35 -1.49 -15.52
C ILE A 61 -6.71 -0.69 -14.26
N LEU A 62 -7.99 -0.73 -13.84
CA LEU A 62 -8.45 -0.05 -12.64
C LEU A 62 -7.76 -0.60 -11.39
N SER A 63 -7.65 -1.93 -11.23
CA SER A 63 -6.96 -2.54 -10.08
C SER A 63 -5.49 -2.12 -10.02
N ILE A 64 -4.80 -2.06 -11.16
CA ILE A 64 -3.39 -1.63 -11.23
C ILE A 64 -3.26 -0.16 -10.82
N ILE A 65 -4.14 0.72 -11.31
CA ILE A 65 -4.14 2.14 -10.94
C ILE A 65 -4.37 2.30 -9.43
N LEU A 66 -5.38 1.64 -8.87
CA LEU A 66 -5.72 1.74 -7.46
C LEU A 66 -4.63 1.12 -6.57
N LEU A 67 -4.01 0.00 -6.97
CA LEU A 67 -2.86 -0.56 -6.27
C LEU A 67 -1.62 0.35 -6.36
N THR A 68 -1.44 1.06 -7.47
CA THR A 68 -0.38 2.09 -7.57
C THR A 68 -0.62 3.19 -6.54
N ILE A 69 -1.86 3.68 -6.39
CA ILE A 69 -2.23 4.67 -5.37
C ILE A 69 -1.99 4.12 -3.96
N ASN A 70 -2.41 2.88 -3.69
CA ASN A 70 -2.16 2.21 -2.43
C ASN A 70 -0.65 2.07 -2.15
N GLY A 71 0.12 1.76 -3.18
CA GLY A 71 1.58 1.74 -3.13
C GLY A 71 2.18 3.06 -2.63
N MET A 72 1.63 4.21 -3.05
CA MET A 72 2.03 5.52 -2.54
C MET A 72 1.65 5.68 -1.06
N VAL A 73 0.43 5.29 -0.68
CA VAL A 73 -0.06 5.38 0.71
C VAL A 73 0.87 4.65 1.67
N TRP A 74 1.31 3.43 1.34
CA TRP A 74 2.24 2.68 2.19
C TRP A 74 3.69 3.16 2.11
N CYS A 75 4.09 3.83 1.01
CA CYS A 75 5.42 4.39 0.89
C CYS A 75 5.61 5.68 1.71
N ILE A 76 4.57 6.49 1.89
CA ILE A 76 4.65 7.76 2.62
C ILE A 76 5.16 7.60 4.07
N PRO A 77 4.65 6.68 4.90
CA PRO A 77 5.19 6.43 6.23
C PRO A 77 6.68 6.06 6.22
N PHE A 78 7.11 5.23 5.26
CA PHE A 78 8.53 4.91 5.09
C PHE A 78 9.37 6.14 4.76
N VAL A 79 8.90 6.99 3.84
CA VAL A 79 9.60 8.24 3.49
C VAL A 79 9.77 9.14 4.71
N MET A 80 8.74 9.22 5.57
CA MET A 80 8.75 10.09 6.75
C MET A 80 9.59 9.55 7.92
N THR A 81 9.58 8.22 8.12
CA THR A 81 10.21 7.59 9.31
C THR A 81 11.55 6.94 9.02
N LYS A 82 11.85 6.63 7.76
CA LYS A 82 12.96 5.76 7.33
C LYS A 82 12.88 4.35 7.91
N SER A 83 11.71 3.94 8.38
CA SER A 83 11.44 2.64 8.96
C SER A 83 10.33 1.93 8.19
N LEU A 84 10.50 0.63 7.92
CA LEU A 84 9.48 -0.20 7.26
C LEU A 84 8.32 -0.61 8.20
N GLY A 85 8.48 -0.45 9.51
CA GLY A 85 7.55 -0.99 10.50
C GLY A 85 6.09 -0.56 10.28
N LEU A 86 5.85 0.75 10.06
CA LEU A 86 4.49 1.26 9.85
C LEU A 86 3.94 0.83 8.49
N SER A 87 4.76 0.83 7.42
CA SER A 87 4.35 0.35 6.10
C SER A 87 3.96 -1.13 6.13
N ILE A 88 4.80 -1.98 6.72
CA ILE A 88 4.51 -3.42 6.92
C ILE A 88 3.24 -3.62 7.74
N GLY A 89 3.08 -2.86 8.83
CA GLY A 89 1.90 -2.95 9.70
C GLY A 89 0.60 -2.59 8.97
N LEU A 90 0.58 -1.50 8.21
CA LEU A 90 -0.58 -1.07 7.43
C LEU A 90 -0.93 -2.08 6.33
N HIS A 91 0.08 -2.54 5.59
CA HIS A 91 -0.10 -3.55 4.55
C HIS A 91 -0.64 -4.86 5.11
N MET A 92 -0.01 -5.38 6.17
CA MET A 92 -0.47 -6.60 6.85
C MET A 92 -1.91 -6.45 7.36
N ALA A 93 -2.22 -5.33 8.03
CA ALA A 93 -3.54 -5.09 8.61
C ALA A 93 -4.62 -5.00 7.52
N TRP A 94 -4.32 -4.34 6.40
CA TRP A 94 -5.22 -4.29 5.25
C TRP A 94 -5.52 -5.68 4.70
N ASN A 95 -4.47 -6.45 4.35
CA ASN A 95 -4.61 -7.79 3.81
C ASN A 95 -5.34 -8.74 4.78
N PHE A 96 -5.03 -8.62 6.07
CA PHE A 96 -5.69 -9.41 7.11
C PHE A 96 -7.18 -9.05 7.22
N ALA A 97 -7.50 -7.78 7.38
CA ALA A 97 -8.89 -7.32 7.47
C ALA A 97 -9.71 -7.74 6.24
N GLN A 98 -9.19 -7.46 5.03
CA GLN A 98 -9.83 -7.81 3.77
C GLN A 98 -10.17 -9.29 3.70
N THR A 99 -9.21 -10.17 4.01
CA THR A 99 -9.42 -11.61 3.98
C THR A 99 -10.36 -12.11 5.09
N GLN A 100 -10.31 -11.53 6.30
CA GLN A 100 -11.19 -11.94 7.40
C GLN A 100 -12.64 -11.49 7.21
N PHE A 101 -12.85 -10.36 6.52
CA PHE A 101 -14.19 -9.94 6.10
C PHE A 101 -14.74 -10.75 4.92
N GLY A 102 -13.97 -11.67 4.33
CA GLY A 102 -14.44 -12.57 3.26
C GLY A 102 -14.27 -12.01 1.84
N PHE A 103 -13.56 -10.89 1.70
CA PHE A 103 -13.20 -10.39 0.37
C PHE A 103 -12.04 -11.18 -0.25
N THR A 104 -11.99 -11.18 -1.58
CA THR A 104 -10.78 -11.55 -2.31
C THR A 104 -9.68 -10.52 -2.04
N MET A 105 -8.44 -10.95 -2.00
CA MET A 105 -7.26 -10.12 -1.81
C MET A 105 -6.42 -10.19 -3.09
N SER A 106 -6.31 -9.09 -3.78
CA SER A 106 -5.59 -9.00 -5.07
C SER A 106 -5.97 -10.13 -6.03
N GLY A 107 -7.27 -10.41 -6.18
CA GLY A 107 -7.81 -11.47 -7.04
C GLY A 107 -7.75 -12.88 -6.45
N ASN A 108 -7.24 -13.07 -5.24
CA ASN A 108 -7.09 -14.39 -4.61
C ASN A 108 -8.10 -14.56 -3.47
N LYS A 109 -8.88 -15.65 -3.51
CA LYS A 109 -9.81 -15.99 -2.43
C LYS A 109 -9.05 -16.48 -1.20
N ALA A 110 -9.48 -16.06 0.00
CA ALA A 110 -8.99 -16.62 1.24
C ALA A 110 -9.47 -18.07 1.40
N LEU A 111 -8.62 -18.93 1.98
CA LEU A 111 -9.00 -20.32 2.32
C LEU A 111 -10.03 -20.36 3.45
N SER A 112 -10.00 -19.38 4.34
CA SER A 112 -10.94 -19.24 5.47
C SER A 112 -11.12 -17.78 5.80
N SER A 113 -12.31 -17.39 6.24
CA SER A 113 -12.67 -16.06 6.69
C SER A 113 -13.68 -16.15 7.84
N PHE A 114 -13.75 -15.10 8.68
CA PHE A 114 -14.77 -15.02 9.72
C PHE A 114 -16.15 -14.69 9.14
N PHE A 115 -16.20 -13.91 8.06
CA PHE A 115 -17.42 -13.51 7.40
C PHE A 115 -17.44 -14.03 5.97
N ARG A 116 -18.64 -14.31 5.48
CA ARG A 116 -18.90 -14.61 4.07
C ARG A 116 -19.59 -13.41 3.46
N ILE A 117 -18.96 -12.80 2.47
CA ILE A 117 -19.57 -11.72 1.69
C ILE A 117 -20.07 -12.30 0.37
N GLU A 118 -21.35 -12.09 0.09
CA GLU A 118 -21.91 -12.26 -1.25
C GLU A 118 -21.82 -10.89 -1.93
N ASN A 119 -20.91 -10.80 -2.90
CA ASN A 119 -20.68 -9.55 -3.61
C ASN A 119 -21.70 -9.37 -4.73
N ASN A 120 -22.84 -8.75 -4.40
CA ASN A 120 -23.91 -8.40 -5.33
C ASN A 120 -23.86 -6.91 -5.73
N GLY A 121 -22.80 -6.18 -5.34
CA GLY A 121 -22.62 -4.77 -5.66
C GLY A 121 -22.00 -4.52 -7.02
N ALA A 122 -22.10 -3.29 -7.51
CA ALA A 122 -21.41 -2.86 -8.72
C ALA A 122 -19.89 -3.02 -8.57
N ASP A 123 -19.24 -3.63 -9.55
CA ASP A 123 -17.78 -3.90 -9.53
C ASP A 123 -16.95 -2.65 -9.33
N LEU A 124 -17.39 -1.51 -9.88
CA LEU A 124 -16.74 -0.22 -9.67
C LEU A 124 -16.71 0.18 -8.19
N LEU A 125 -17.74 -0.16 -7.42
CA LEU A 125 -17.83 0.19 -6.01
C LEU A 125 -17.03 -0.79 -5.14
N THR A 126 -17.20 -2.09 -5.37
CA THR A 126 -16.71 -3.17 -4.50
C THR A 126 -15.38 -3.77 -4.94
N GLY A 127 -14.95 -3.51 -6.18
CA GLY A 127 -13.79 -4.13 -6.81
C GLY A 127 -14.07 -5.52 -7.39
N GLY A 128 -15.34 -5.99 -7.34
CA GLY A 128 -15.77 -7.25 -7.94
C GLY A 128 -14.98 -8.46 -7.46
N GLU A 129 -14.65 -9.36 -8.37
CA GLU A 129 -13.88 -10.58 -8.10
C GLU A 129 -12.41 -10.32 -7.74
N TYR A 130 -11.87 -9.12 -8.01
CA TYR A 130 -10.52 -8.75 -7.60
C TYR A 130 -10.45 -8.43 -6.11
N GLY A 131 -11.50 -7.81 -5.59
CA GLY A 131 -11.62 -7.37 -4.21
C GLY A 131 -11.55 -5.84 -4.07
N PRO A 132 -11.76 -5.31 -2.84
CA PRO A 132 -11.88 -3.88 -2.56
C PRO A 132 -10.76 -3.02 -3.12
N GLU A 133 -9.56 -3.57 -3.29
CA GLU A 133 -8.39 -2.90 -3.88
C GLU A 133 -8.64 -2.39 -5.32
N ALA A 134 -9.62 -2.96 -6.03
CA ALA A 134 -10.01 -2.55 -7.37
C ALA A 134 -11.29 -1.71 -7.40
N GLY A 135 -11.77 -1.21 -6.25
CA GLY A 135 -13.01 -0.46 -6.13
C GLY A 135 -12.91 0.84 -5.34
N ILE A 136 -13.95 1.66 -5.43
CA ILE A 136 -14.05 2.95 -4.73
C ILE A 136 -13.96 2.76 -3.20
N LEU A 137 -14.55 1.70 -2.66
CA LEU A 137 -14.48 1.40 -1.22
C LEU A 137 -13.03 1.17 -0.77
N GLY A 138 -12.22 0.50 -1.58
CA GLY A 138 -10.79 0.35 -1.32
C GLY A 138 -10.05 1.69 -1.35
N LEU A 139 -10.34 2.53 -2.34
CA LEU A 139 -9.75 3.88 -2.42
C LEU A 139 -10.07 4.72 -1.17
N ILE A 140 -11.32 4.67 -0.68
CA ILE A 140 -11.71 5.33 0.58
C ILE A 140 -10.87 4.77 1.74
N GLY A 141 -10.72 3.44 1.84
CA GLY A 141 -9.89 2.78 2.84
C GLY A 141 -8.43 3.25 2.78
N PHE A 142 -7.84 3.39 1.59
CA PHE A 142 -6.48 3.90 1.40
C PHE A 142 -6.34 5.35 1.88
N VAL A 143 -7.32 6.21 1.58
CA VAL A 143 -7.32 7.60 2.08
C VAL A 143 -7.43 7.63 3.61
N VAL A 144 -8.31 6.82 4.21
CA VAL A 144 -8.43 6.71 5.66
C VAL A 144 -7.12 6.25 6.30
N MET A 145 -6.48 5.21 5.76
CA MET A 145 -5.17 4.74 6.23
C MET A 145 -4.09 5.83 6.14
N LEU A 146 -4.08 6.60 5.05
CA LEU A 146 -3.14 7.72 4.88
C LEU A 146 -3.35 8.77 5.97
N VAL A 147 -4.59 9.23 6.16
CA VAL A 147 -4.93 10.24 7.17
C VAL A 147 -4.56 9.76 8.58
N MET A 148 -4.90 8.52 8.93
CA MET A 148 -4.55 7.93 10.22
C MET A 148 -3.04 7.85 10.41
N SER A 149 -2.28 7.43 9.39
CA SER A 149 -0.83 7.35 9.43
C SER A 149 -0.19 8.72 9.64
N LEU A 150 -0.62 9.74 8.89
CA LEU A 150 -0.10 11.10 9.01
C LEU A 150 -0.44 11.69 10.40
N THR A 151 -1.65 11.44 10.90
CA THR A 151 -2.05 11.88 12.23
C THR A 151 -1.21 11.21 13.31
N TYR A 152 -1.03 9.89 13.24
CA TYR A 152 -0.17 9.15 14.16
C TYR A 152 1.28 9.68 14.16
N LEU A 153 1.85 9.88 12.98
CA LEU A 153 3.22 10.40 12.86
C LEU A 153 3.34 11.82 13.41
N LYS A 154 2.37 12.68 13.16
CA LYS A 154 2.34 14.03 13.72
C LYS A 154 2.30 14.02 15.27
N LEU A 155 1.49 13.16 15.86
CA LEU A 155 1.36 13.05 17.31
C LEU A 155 2.61 12.46 17.96
N THR A 156 3.26 11.48 17.32
CA THR A 156 4.43 10.79 17.90
C THR A 156 5.74 11.54 17.66
N GLN A 157 5.92 12.13 16.48
CA GLN A 157 7.15 12.88 16.14
C GLN A 157 7.13 14.33 16.65
N GLY A 158 5.95 14.96 16.74
CA GLY A 158 5.80 16.30 17.31
C GLY A 158 6.18 16.37 18.79
N ASN A 159 6.03 15.28 19.53
CA ASN A 159 6.44 15.18 20.94
C ASN A 159 7.94 14.91 21.12
N SER A 160 8.64 14.40 20.09
CA SER A 160 10.08 14.12 20.17
C SER A 160 10.94 15.38 20.04
N SER A 161 10.41 16.46 19.49
CA SER A 161 11.11 17.76 19.40
C SER A 161 11.05 18.58 20.69
N MET A 162 10.31 18.14 21.71
CA MET A 162 10.26 18.80 23.03
C MET A 162 11.19 18.16 24.08
N VAL A 163 11.96 17.14 23.70
CA VAL A 163 12.85 16.38 24.61
C VAL A 163 14.32 16.43 24.15
N ALA A 164 14.65 17.23 23.14
CA ALA A 164 16.04 17.39 22.67
C ALA A 164 16.60 18.76 23.07
#